data_c14c2a8a72a4416dc09b7817f20c2170
#
_entry.id   c14c2a8a72a4416dc09b7817f20c2170
#
_cell.length_a   1.000
_cell.length_b   1.000
_cell.length_c   1.000
_cell.angle_alpha   90.00
_cell.angle_beta   90.00
_cell.angle_gamma   90.00
#
_symmetry.space_group_name_H-M   'P 1'
#
loop_
_entity.id
_entity.type
_entity.pdbx_description
1 polymer ?
#
loop_
_entity_poly.entity_id
_entity_poly.type
_entity_poly.pdbx_seq_one_letter_code
_entity_poly.pdbx_strand_id
1 'polypeptide(L)'
;MTQANTKAFLMAVNPSQGESFLLRINELLDQNIEDENYGVSELVTSLGISRTQLHRKLKSLTGKSTSRYIREFRLIKARTMLTNDLATASETAYRVGFASPSYFSTSFRKFYGYPPGEAKFHKDAAMPIRKKSKMPLWITVGVLMAA
;
A
#
# COMPACT_ATOMS: atom_id res chain seq x y z
N MET A 1 34.41 -14.25 17.32
CA MET A 1 33.51 -13.25 16.75
C MET A 1 32.81 -13.87 15.57
N THR A 2 31.62 -14.24 15.40
CA THR A 2 30.51 -14.13 16.31
C THR A 2 29.31 -14.73 15.54
N GLN A 3 29.00 -16.02 15.73
CA GLN A 3 27.85 -16.71 15.15
C GLN A 3 26.51 -16.07 15.59
N ALA A 4 26.49 -15.42 16.75
CA ALA A 4 25.32 -14.73 17.27
C ALA A 4 24.89 -13.51 16.39
N ASN A 5 25.86 -12.74 15.86
CA ASN A 5 25.58 -11.58 15.02
C ASN A 5 25.07 -11.98 13.63
N THR A 6 25.58 -13.08 13.08
CA THR A 6 25.11 -13.60 11.78
C THR A 6 23.68 -14.15 11.89
N LYS A 7 23.34 -14.81 13.00
CA LYS A 7 21.99 -15.32 13.26
C LYS A 7 20.98 -14.20 13.49
N ALA A 8 21.36 -13.14 14.22
CA ALA A 8 20.54 -11.95 14.41
C ALA A 8 20.35 -11.18 13.09
N PHE A 9 21.38 -11.08 12.25
CA PHE A 9 21.31 -10.47 10.92
C PHE A 9 20.43 -11.30 9.97
N LEU A 10 20.55 -12.62 9.96
CA LEU A 10 19.72 -13.51 9.14
C LEU A 10 18.28 -13.56 9.64
N MET A 11 18.02 -13.41 10.95
CA MET A 11 16.67 -13.26 11.49
C MET A 11 16.05 -11.90 11.16
N ALA A 12 16.86 -10.85 11.04
CA ALA A 12 16.42 -9.52 10.61
C ALA A 12 16.12 -9.45 9.09
N VAL A 13 16.68 -10.36 8.30
CA VAL A 13 16.51 -10.42 6.85
C VAL A 13 15.43 -11.44 6.42
N ASN A 14 15.04 -12.38 7.29
CA ASN A 14 13.94 -13.29 7.00
C ASN A 14 12.61 -12.71 7.49
N PRO A 15 11.76 -12.19 6.58
CA PRO A 15 10.46 -11.66 6.95
C PRO A 15 9.61 -12.78 7.60
N SER A 16 8.82 -12.43 8.60
CA SER A 16 7.83 -13.34 9.16
C SER A 16 6.87 -13.81 8.05
N GLN A 17 6.16 -14.93 8.28
CA GLN A 17 5.18 -15.41 7.30
C GLN A 17 4.12 -14.35 6.96
N GLY A 18 3.77 -13.50 7.93
CA GLY A 18 2.85 -12.38 7.72
C GLY A 18 3.46 -11.29 6.84
N GLU A 19 4.73 -10.97 7.05
CA GLU A 19 5.48 -9.99 6.25
C GLU A 19 5.64 -10.47 4.81
N SER A 20 6.05 -11.72 4.60
CA SER A 20 6.16 -12.32 3.27
C SER A 20 4.83 -12.30 2.52
N PHE A 21 3.72 -12.53 3.21
CA PHE A 21 2.39 -12.47 2.63
C PHE A 21 2.01 -11.06 2.18
N LEU A 22 2.28 -10.05 3.01
CA LEU A 22 2.01 -8.65 2.66
C LEU A 22 2.92 -8.16 1.54
N LEU A 23 4.19 -8.54 1.54
CA LEU A 23 5.10 -8.25 0.43
C LEU A 23 4.57 -8.82 -0.89
N ARG A 24 4.11 -10.06 -0.89
CA ARG A 24 3.53 -10.69 -2.07
C ARG A 24 2.27 -9.96 -2.57
N ILE A 25 1.40 -9.53 -1.66
CA ILE A 25 0.22 -8.71 -2.01
C ILE A 25 0.68 -7.39 -2.63
N ASN A 26 1.64 -6.70 -2.02
CA ASN A 26 2.13 -5.41 -2.51
C ASN A 26 2.79 -5.53 -3.90
N GLU A 27 3.56 -6.58 -4.14
CA GLU A 27 4.14 -6.87 -5.47
C GLU A 27 3.05 -7.06 -6.53
N LEU A 28 2.02 -7.83 -6.24
CA LEU A 28 0.91 -8.06 -7.16
C LEU A 28 0.12 -6.78 -7.44
N LEU A 29 -0.13 -5.98 -6.41
CA LEU A 29 -0.79 -4.68 -6.57
C LEU A 29 0.06 -3.71 -7.37
N ASP A 30 1.37 -3.68 -7.15
CA ASP A 30 2.29 -2.80 -7.87
C ASP A 30 2.40 -3.16 -9.35
N GLN A 31 2.49 -4.45 -9.67
CA GLN A 31 2.51 -4.97 -11.04
C GLN A 31 1.24 -4.65 -11.83
N ASN A 32 0.11 -4.50 -11.14
CA ASN A 32 -1.20 -4.25 -11.75
C ASN A 32 -1.79 -2.90 -11.34
N ILE A 33 -0.94 -1.94 -10.95
CA ILE A 33 -1.40 -0.68 -10.34
C ILE A 33 -2.28 0.15 -11.27
N GLU A 34 -2.04 0.14 -12.56
CA GLU A 34 -2.79 0.91 -13.55
C GLU A 34 -4.13 0.26 -13.94
N ASP A 35 -4.29 -1.04 -13.67
CA ASP A 35 -5.54 -1.73 -13.98
C ASP A 35 -6.62 -1.42 -12.94
N GLU A 36 -7.61 -0.64 -13.34
CA GLU A 36 -8.74 -0.27 -12.47
C GLU A 36 -9.58 -1.48 -12.04
N ASN A 37 -9.56 -2.56 -12.82
CA ASN A 37 -10.30 -3.79 -12.55
C ASN A 37 -9.54 -4.75 -11.64
N TYR A 38 -8.23 -4.55 -11.44
CA TYR A 38 -7.45 -5.40 -10.54
C TYR A 38 -7.84 -5.14 -9.09
N GLY A 39 -8.79 -5.91 -8.63
CA GLY A 39 -9.38 -5.80 -7.29
C GLY A 39 -9.24 -7.07 -6.46
N VAL A 40 -10.22 -7.29 -5.60
CA VAL A 40 -10.21 -8.44 -4.67
C VAL A 40 -10.24 -9.78 -5.41
N SER A 41 -11.00 -9.88 -6.49
CA SER A 41 -11.18 -11.13 -7.27
C SER A 41 -9.90 -11.55 -7.97
N GLU A 42 -9.23 -10.60 -8.59
CA GLU A 42 -7.98 -10.79 -9.33
C GLU A 42 -6.84 -11.13 -8.35
N LEU A 43 -6.80 -10.44 -7.21
CA LEU A 43 -5.83 -10.70 -6.16
C LEU A 43 -6.00 -12.10 -5.55
N VAL A 44 -7.23 -12.53 -5.29
CA VAL A 44 -7.57 -13.89 -4.83
C VAL A 44 -7.08 -14.95 -5.82
N THR A 45 -7.34 -14.74 -7.10
CA THR A 45 -6.89 -15.63 -8.18
C THR A 45 -5.37 -15.70 -8.24
N SER A 46 -4.70 -14.55 -8.19
CA SER A 46 -3.23 -14.46 -8.24
C SER A 46 -2.54 -15.13 -7.03
N LEU A 47 -3.19 -15.09 -5.87
CA LEU A 47 -2.67 -15.69 -4.64
C LEU A 47 -3.03 -17.19 -4.50
N GLY A 48 -3.99 -17.69 -5.27
CA GLY A 48 -4.46 -19.08 -5.17
C GLY A 48 -5.15 -19.41 -3.85
N ILE A 49 -5.78 -18.44 -3.19
CA ILE A 49 -6.51 -18.62 -1.92
C ILE A 49 -7.95 -18.14 -2.04
N SER A 50 -8.81 -18.52 -1.10
CA SER A 50 -10.19 -18.04 -1.10
C SER A 50 -10.31 -16.59 -0.66
N ARG A 51 -11.41 -15.93 -1.06
CA ARG A 51 -11.73 -14.55 -0.64
C ARG A 51 -11.80 -14.42 0.89
N THR A 52 -12.37 -15.41 1.55
CA THR A 52 -12.47 -15.48 3.02
C THR A 52 -11.10 -15.59 3.68
N GLN A 53 -10.21 -16.43 3.14
CA GLN A 53 -8.84 -16.58 3.64
C GLN A 53 -8.05 -15.28 3.49
N LEU A 54 -8.13 -14.63 2.32
CA LEU A 54 -7.49 -13.34 2.06
C LEU A 54 -7.97 -12.28 3.05
N HIS A 55 -9.30 -12.12 3.17
CA HIS A 55 -9.89 -11.13 4.07
C HIS A 55 -9.47 -11.35 5.51
N ARG A 56 -9.59 -12.59 6.02
CA ARG A 56 -9.24 -12.94 7.40
C ARG A 56 -7.77 -12.68 7.69
N LYS A 57 -6.87 -13.11 6.80
CA LYS A 57 -5.43 -12.95 6.96
C LYS A 57 -5.01 -11.47 6.91
N LEU A 58 -5.53 -10.71 5.94
CA LEU A 58 -5.28 -9.28 5.81
C LEU A 58 -5.84 -8.50 7.01
N LYS A 59 -7.05 -8.82 7.44
CA LYS A 59 -7.67 -8.19 8.62
C LYS A 59 -6.86 -8.45 9.89
N SER A 60 -6.37 -9.67 10.08
CA SER A 60 -5.51 -10.02 11.21
C SER A 60 -4.20 -9.26 11.21
N LEU A 61 -3.55 -9.14 10.05
CA LEU A 61 -2.24 -8.49 9.92
C LEU A 61 -2.31 -6.95 9.94
N THR A 62 -3.35 -6.37 9.36
CA THR A 62 -3.43 -4.92 9.11
C THR A 62 -4.61 -4.20 9.76
N GLY A 63 -5.58 -4.95 10.26
CA GLY A 63 -6.84 -4.39 10.78
C GLY A 63 -7.79 -3.88 9.68
N LYS A 64 -7.47 -4.06 8.39
CA LYS A 64 -8.19 -3.50 7.24
C LYS A 64 -8.93 -4.58 6.46
N SER A 65 -10.04 -4.20 5.83
CA SER A 65 -10.64 -5.04 4.78
C SER A 65 -9.76 -5.06 3.53
N THR A 66 -9.89 -6.09 2.70
CA THR A 66 -9.10 -6.23 1.47
C THR A 66 -9.30 -5.05 0.53
N SER A 67 -10.53 -4.63 0.28
CA SER A 67 -10.84 -3.49 -0.60
C SER A 67 -10.25 -2.17 -0.07
N ARG A 68 -10.27 -2.00 1.25
CA ARG A 68 -9.66 -0.82 1.88
C ARG A 68 -8.15 -0.85 1.74
N TYR A 69 -7.51 -2.00 1.91
CA TYR A 69 -6.08 -2.16 1.76
C TYR A 69 -5.62 -1.80 0.34
N ILE A 70 -6.30 -2.34 -0.68
CA ILE A 70 -6.03 -2.04 -2.09
C ILE A 70 -6.16 -0.53 -2.37
N ARG A 71 -7.26 0.09 -1.93
CA ARG A 71 -7.48 1.53 -2.13
C ARG A 71 -6.41 2.38 -1.46
N GLU A 72 -6.05 2.09 -0.22
CA GLU A 72 -5.01 2.83 0.50
C GLU A 72 -3.63 2.63 -0.14
N PHE A 73 -3.31 1.43 -0.62
CA PHE A 73 -2.09 1.17 -1.39
C PHE A 73 -1.99 2.07 -2.63
N ARG A 74 -3.06 2.17 -3.41
CA ARG A 74 -3.14 3.05 -4.58
C ARG A 74 -2.96 4.53 -4.22
N LEU A 75 -3.57 4.98 -3.12
CA LEU A 75 -3.43 6.37 -2.64
C LEU A 75 -2.00 6.68 -2.19
N ILE A 76 -1.31 5.73 -1.59
CA ILE A 76 0.10 5.89 -1.19
C ILE A 76 1.00 6.03 -2.43
N LYS A 77 0.80 5.19 -3.45
CA LYS A 77 1.52 5.31 -4.73
C LYS A 77 1.22 6.64 -5.43
N ALA A 78 -0.04 7.07 -5.42
CA ALA A 78 -0.44 8.35 -5.99
C ALA A 78 0.28 9.53 -5.32
N ARG A 79 0.39 9.52 -3.99
CA ARG A 79 1.11 10.58 -3.27
C ARG A 79 2.56 10.68 -3.71
N THR A 80 3.25 9.57 -3.87
CA THR A 80 4.65 9.52 -4.34
C THR A 80 4.78 10.17 -5.73
N MET A 81 3.87 9.88 -6.65
CA MET A 81 3.87 10.47 -7.99
C MET A 81 3.62 11.99 -7.93
N LEU A 82 2.64 12.42 -7.14
CA LEU A 82 2.26 13.84 -7.00
C LEU A 82 3.33 14.67 -6.29
N THR A 83 3.98 14.13 -5.26
CA THR A 83 5.05 14.85 -4.55
C THR A 83 6.31 15.02 -5.39
N ASN A 84 6.55 14.14 -6.33
CA ASN A 84 7.66 14.22 -7.28
C ASN A 84 7.30 14.95 -8.58
N ASP A 85 6.10 15.54 -8.65
CA ASP A 85 5.59 16.30 -9.81
C ASP A 85 5.66 15.52 -11.14
N LEU A 86 5.42 14.19 -11.07
CA LEU A 86 5.53 13.28 -12.21
C LEU A 86 4.28 13.26 -13.09
N ALA A 87 3.14 13.73 -12.57
CA ALA A 87 1.86 13.73 -13.26
C ALA A 87 0.86 14.68 -12.61
N THR A 88 -0.14 15.10 -13.37
CA THR A 88 -1.30 15.82 -12.83
C THR A 88 -2.15 14.93 -11.93
N ALA A 89 -3.05 15.52 -11.15
CA ALA A 89 -3.96 14.76 -10.29
C ALA A 89 -4.85 13.80 -11.10
N SER A 90 -5.33 14.22 -12.27
CA SER A 90 -6.16 13.38 -13.14
C SER A 90 -5.36 12.23 -13.76
N GLU A 91 -4.18 12.48 -14.27
CA GLU A 91 -3.28 11.44 -14.80
C GLU A 91 -2.88 10.46 -13.71
N THR A 92 -2.56 10.94 -12.52
CA THR A 92 -2.21 10.11 -11.36
C THR A 92 -3.37 9.18 -11.00
N ALA A 93 -4.62 9.68 -11.01
CA ALA A 93 -5.79 8.86 -10.72
C ALA A 93 -5.85 7.61 -11.61
N TYR A 94 -5.69 7.77 -12.92
CA TYR A 94 -5.70 6.65 -13.86
C TYR A 94 -4.46 5.75 -13.70
N ARG A 95 -3.28 6.32 -13.54
CA ARG A 95 -2.03 5.56 -13.37
C ARG A 95 -1.98 4.70 -12.10
N VAL A 96 -2.77 5.05 -11.09
CA VAL A 96 -2.90 4.22 -9.89
C VAL A 96 -4.19 3.42 -9.83
N GLY A 97 -4.90 3.29 -10.97
CA GLY A 97 -6.04 2.39 -11.14
C GLY A 97 -7.36 2.89 -10.55
N PHE A 98 -7.56 4.20 -10.46
CA PHE A 98 -8.89 4.76 -10.19
C PHE A 98 -9.64 4.99 -11.50
N ALA A 99 -10.87 4.50 -11.59
CA ALA A 99 -11.73 4.69 -12.75
C ALA A 99 -12.20 6.15 -12.93
N SER A 100 -12.18 6.95 -11.86
CA SER A 100 -12.69 8.32 -11.86
C SER A 100 -11.76 9.25 -11.07
N PRO A 101 -11.27 10.35 -11.69
CA PRO A 101 -10.51 11.39 -10.99
C PRO A 101 -11.27 12.04 -9.83
N SER A 102 -12.60 12.17 -9.93
CA SER A 102 -13.43 12.72 -8.85
C SER A 102 -13.44 11.81 -7.63
N TYR A 103 -13.62 10.51 -7.83
CA TYR A 103 -13.57 9.53 -6.75
C TYR A 103 -12.17 9.44 -6.15
N PHE A 104 -11.13 9.50 -6.97
CA PHE A 104 -9.74 9.60 -6.53
C PHE A 104 -9.52 10.80 -5.63
N SER A 105 -9.90 12.00 -6.08
CA SER A 105 -9.69 13.24 -5.31
C SER A 105 -10.41 13.21 -3.96
N THR A 106 -11.64 12.71 -3.93
CA THR A 106 -12.40 12.54 -2.68
C THR A 106 -11.74 11.54 -1.74
N SER A 107 -11.30 10.39 -2.27
CA SER A 107 -10.62 9.34 -1.51
C SER A 107 -9.27 9.82 -0.97
N PHE A 108 -8.49 10.53 -1.79
CA PHE A 108 -7.19 11.10 -1.43
C PHE A 108 -7.33 12.12 -0.30
N ARG A 109 -8.26 13.07 -0.45
CA ARG A 109 -8.53 14.09 0.58
C ARG A 109 -9.00 13.46 1.90
N LYS A 110 -9.85 12.44 1.82
CA LYS A 110 -10.31 11.71 3.02
C LYS A 110 -9.17 10.97 3.72
N PHE A 111 -8.20 10.48 2.97
CA PHE A 111 -7.07 9.71 3.49
C PHE A 111 -5.97 10.61 4.04
N TYR A 112 -5.57 11.62 3.30
CA TYR A 112 -4.46 12.51 3.66
C TYR A 112 -4.87 13.81 4.37
N GLY A 113 -6.11 14.25 4.24
CA GLY A 113 -6.60 15.51 4.83
C GLY A 113 -6.45 16.74 3.92
N TYR A 114 -5.83 16.59 2.74
CA TYR A 114 -5.64 17.64 1.73
C TYR A 114 -5.88 17.10 0.33
N PRO A 115 -6.22 17.96 -0.66
CA PRO A 115 -6.48 17.49 -2.02
C PRO A 115 -5.19 17.07 -2.75
N PRO A 116 -5.29 16.23 -3.81
CA PRO A 116 -4.13 15.75 -4.57
C PRO A 116 -3.22 16.87 -5.10
N GLY A 117 -3.79 17.98 -5.54
CA GLY A 117 -3.02 19.11 -6.07
C GLY A 117 -2.10 19.79 -5.06
N GLU A 118 -2.34 19.59 -3.77
CA GLU A 118 -1.52 20.13 -2.68
C GLU A 118 -0.41 19.17 -2.21
N ALA A 119 -0.36 17.94 -2.74
CA ALA A 119 0.56 16.91 -2.27
C ALA A 119 2.03 17.34 -2.29
N LYS A 120 2.44 18.11 -3.30
CA LYS A 120 3.80 18.65 -3.43
C LYS A 120 4.21 19.59 -2.28
N PHE A 121 3.25 20.25 -1.64
CA PHE A 121 3.50 21.12 -0.49
C PHE A 121 3.56 20.36 0.83
N HIS A 122 3.18 19.09 0.83
CA HIS A 122 3.14 18.21 1.99
C HIS A 122 4.17 17.07 1.91
N LYS A 123 5.32 17.30 1.26
CA LYS A 123 6.36 16.26 1.07
C LYS A 123 6.81 15.63 2.38
N ASP A 124 7.00 16.44 3.40
CA ASP A 124 7.49 16.02 4.72
C ASP A 124 6.35 15.65 5.69
N ALA A 125 5.09 15.73 5.24
CA ALA A 125 3.99 15.31 6.08
C ALA A 125 4.04 13.81 6.33
N ALA A 126 4.02 13.43 7.61
CA ALA A 126 3.96 12.04 8.02
C ALA A 126 2.73 11.34 7.38
N MET A 127 2.87 10.05 7.10
CA MET A 127 1.74 9.23 6.68
C MET A 127 0.60 9.39 7.69
N PRO A 128 -0.66 9.48 7.25
CA PRO A 128 -1.78 9.64 8.16
C PRO A 128 -1.87 8.43 9.09
N ILE A 129 -1.39 8.63 10.32
CA ILE A 129 -1.51 7.63 11.38
C ILE A 129 -2.96 7.70 11.85
N ARG A 130 -3.81 6.89 11.28
CA ARG A 130 -5.16 6.73 11.79
C ARG A 130 -5.06 6.04 13.14
N LYS A 131 -5.33 6.78 14.23
CA LYS A 131 -5.41 6.24 15.59
C LYS A 131 -6.27 4.96 15.58
N LYS A 132 -5.72 3.86 16.10
CA LYS A 132 -6.25 2.49 16.19
C LYS A 132 -6.05 1.60 14.96
N SER A 133 -4.81 1.32 14.63
CA SER A 133 -4.39 0.02 14.12
C SER A 133 -2.93 -0.12 14.52
N LYS A 134 -2.59 -1.21 15.18
CA LYS A 134 -1.20 -1.59 15.42
C LYS A 134 -0.56 -1.95 14.08
N MET A 135 -0.25 -0.92 13.27
CA MET A 135 0.57 -1.14 12.06
C MET A 135 2.02 -1.26 12.50
N PRO A 136 2.67 -2.40 12.29
CA PRO A 136 4.10 -2.50 12.51
C PRO A 136 4.83 -1.58 11.53
N LEU A 137 5.91 -0.96 12.02
CA LEU A 137 6.70 0.07 11.33
C LEU A 137 7.23 -0.36 9.93
N TRP A 138 7.36 -1.66 9.71
CA TRP A 138 7.90 -2.25 8.49
C TRP A 138 6.97 -2.15 7.26
N ILE A 139 5.64 -1.97 7.43
CA ILE A 139 4.72 -1.72 6.31
C ILE A 139 5.05 -0.39 5.63
N THR A 140 5.46 0.61 6.41
CA THR A 140 5.92 1.91 5.90
C THR A 140 7.23 1.78 5.13
N VAL A 141 8.14 0.93 5.58
CA VAL A 141 9.45 0.72 4.93
C VAL A 141 9.31 -0.06 3.62
N GLY A 142 8.45 -1.09 3.57
CA GLY A 142 8.22 -1.88 2.37
C GLY A 142 7.62 -1.07 1.21
N VAL A 143 6.78 -0.08 1.50
CA VAL A 143 6.20 0.82 0.50
C VAL A 143 7.22 1.88 0.05
N LEU A 144 8.14 2.31 0.93
CA LEU A 144 9.19 3.28 0.60
C LEU A 144 10.30 2.68 -0.27
N MET A 145 10.60 1.37 -0.10
CA MET A 145 11.67 0.68 -0.84
C MET A 145 11.23 0.17 -2.23
N ALA A 146 9.94 0.18 -2.53
CA ALA A 146 9.40 -0.17 -3.85
C ALA A 146 9.24 1.05 -4.80
N ALA A 147 9.79 2.19 -4.41
CA ALA A 147 9.82 3.38 -5.25
C ALA A 147 11.09 3.44 -6.09
#